data_2dac9e0f27f1960415f3f45a14f824c6
#
_entry.id   2dac9e0f27f1960415f3f45a14f824c6
#
_cell.length_a   1.000
_cell.length_b   1.000
_cell.length_c   1.000
_cell.angle_alpha   90.00
_cell.angle_beta   90.00
_cell.angle_gamma   90.00
#
_symmetry.space_group_name_H-M   'P 1'
#
loop_
_entity.id
_entity.type
_entity.pdbx_description
1 polymer ?
#
loop_
_entity_poly.entity_id
_entity_poly.type
_entity_poly.pdbx_seq_one_letter_code
_entity_poly.pdbx_strand_id
1 'polypeptide(L)'
;IDIENSTFMNEFDQPYVAEINIYSQLQLPATQGADVSAIKAYKVDDSNPKSSWVALVAPNAEDANKDFICISVQENGTGTPKAYSIKGIPNLESGMSYTYKLKIGKDKAIIDNVTVTDWKEGTAIPGGEASLVTEESVRESVAKQLENGNDVELTLPSNASLDLFDAIKNALKDKGVPESSVNITLKGVMRIPQKAFGNLPEGVAPWFKVVRLPDATIIDDYAFQGSTLTEIYAPKVEEIKFRAFSQCEKLGIVDMRKASRIECLAFEKCNLLDRVRFGALSSVGLLQENGMGGIFENCKTEIIDLTLSSRQSMM
;
A
#
# COMPACT_ATOMS: atom_id res chain seq x y z
N ILE A 1 -4.67 -5.41 -18.53
CA ILE A 1 -5.42 -5.28 -19.80
C ILE A 1 -5.06 -3.96 -20.42
N ASP A 2 -4.60 -4.00 -21.65
CA ASP A 2 -4.29 -2.82 -22.46
C ASP A 2 -5.38 -2.66 -23.53
N ILE A 3 -5.85 -1.43 -23.72
CA ILE A 3 -6.76 -1.08 -24.80
C ILE A 3 -6.04 -0.09 -25.69
N GLU A 4 -5.48 -0.60 -26.78
CA GLU A 4 -4.72 0.19 -27.73
C GLU A 4 -5.61 0.74 -28.86
N ASN A 5 -5.36 2.02 -29.19
CA ASN A 5 -5.82 2.66 -30.44
C ASN A 5 -7.27 2.33 -30.81
N SER A 6 -8.22 2.76 -29.98
CA SER A 6 -9.63 2.67 -30.38
C SER A 6 -9.83 3.40 -31.69
N THR A 7 -10.16 2.64 -32.74
CA THR A 7 -10.48 3.18 -34.05
C THR A 7 -11.94 3.57 -34.05
N PHE A 8 -12.23 4.86 -34.25
CA PHE A 8 -13.61 5.30 -34.48
C PHE A 8 -14.00 5.04 -35.94
N MET A 9 -15.17 4.45 -36.11
CA MET A 9 -15.78 4.38 -37.45
C MET A 9 -16.20 5.79 -37.87
N ASN A 10 -16.17 6.08 -39.16
CA ASN A 10 -16.41 7.42 -39.77
C ASN A 10 -17.79 8.04 -39.44
N GLU A 11 -18.56 7.43 -38.57
CA GLU A 11 -19.91 7.88 -38.17
C GLU A 11 -19.89 8.96 -37.08
N PHE A 12 -18.74 9.17 -36.47
CA PHE A 12 -18.56 10.18 -35.41
C PHE A 12 -17.88 11.45 -35.92
N ASP A 13 -18.37 12.57 -35.46
CA ASP A 13 -17.70 13.86 -35.61
C ASP A 13 -16.88 14.14 -34.35
N GLN A 14 -15.54 14.19 -34.49
CA GLN A 14 -14.58 14.42 -33.40
C GLN A 14 -14.87 13.62 -32.12
N PRO A 15 -14.91 12.29 -32.19
CA PRO A 15 -15.22 11.47 -31.02
C PRO A 15 -14.09 11.50 -29.96
N TYR A 16 -14.49 11.48 -28.70
CA TYR A 16 -13.61 11.46 -27.56
C TYR A 16 -14.03 10.39 -26.58
N VAL A 17 -13.13 9.45 -26.27
CA VAL A 17 -13.36 8.47 -25.20
C VAL A 17 -13.10 9.15 -23.87
N ALA A 18 -14.16 9.33 -23.10
CA ALA A 18 -14.10 9.99 -21.80
C ALA A 18 -13.68 9.04 -20.68
N GLU A 19 -14.14 7.78 -20.74
CA GLU A 19 -13.89 6.79 -19.70
C GLU A 19 -14.02 5.38 -20.24
N ILE A 20 -13.17 4.47 -19.72
CA ILE A 20 -13.30 3.04 -19.93
C ILE A 20 -13.29 2.34 -18.58
N ASN A 21 -14.29 1.50 -18.33
CA ASN A 21 -14.39 0.65 -17.16
C ASN A 21 -14.34 -0.81 -17.57
N ILE A 22 -13.57 -1.61 -16.85
CA ILE A 22 -13.44 -3.05 -17.08
C ILE A 22 -14.07 -3.79 -15.90
N TYR A 23 -14.94 -4.73 -16.20
CA TYR A 23 -15.59 -5.56 -15.20
C TYR A 23 -14.89 -6.90 -15.11
N SER A 24 -14.55 -7.31 -13.91
CA SER A 24 -14.00 -8.62 -13.61
C SER A 24 -14.85 -9.30 -12.55
N GLN A 25 -14.79 -10.62 -12.48
CA GLN A 25 -15.54 -11.40 -11.48
C GLN A 25 -14.92 -11.34 -10.08
N LEU A 26 -13.89 -10.55 -9.85
CA LEU A 26 -13.28 -10.46 -8.55
C LEU A 26 -14.28 -9.89 -7.54
N GLN A 27 -14.83 -10.77 -6.71
CA GLN A 27 -15.49 -10.37 -5.49
C GLN A 27 -14.39 -10.01 -4.47
N LEU A 28 -14.00 -8.76 -4.41
CA LEU A 28 -13.39 -8.26 -3.19
C LEU A 28 -14.42 -8.42 -2.06
N PRO A 29 -14.01 -8.79 -0.83
CA PRO A 29 -14.95 -8.92 0.27
C PRO A 29 -15.74 -7.62 0.39
N ALA A 30 -17.05 -7.74 0.18
CA ALA A 30 -17.98 -6.63 0.14
C ALA A 30 -17.97 -5.90 1.49
N THR A 31 -17.47 -4.69 1.51
CA THR A 31 -18.02 -3.69 2.41
C THR A 31 -19.42 -3.38 1.87
N GLN A 32 -20.44 -3.69 2.68
CA GLN A 32 -21.84 -3.53 2.30
C GLN A 32 -22.08 -2.18 1.63
N GLY A 33 -22.54 -2.19 0.38
CA GLY A 33 -23.15 -1.04 -0.29
C GLY A 33 -22.40 -0.45 -1.47
N ALA A 34 -21.32 -1.03 -1.97
CA ALA A 34 -20.68 -0.58 -3.20
C ALA A 34 -20.80 -1.68 -4.27
N ASP A 35 -21.24 -1.28 -5.46
CA ASP A 35 -21.19 -2.10 -6.67
C ASP A 35 -19.72 -2.24 -7.10
N VAL A 36 -19.06 -3.32 -6.68
CA VAL A 36 -17.57 -3.45 -6.60
C VAL A 36 -17.00 -4.10 -7.86
N SER A 37 -17.69 -4.06 -8.98
CA SER A 37 -17.27 -4.82 -10.15
C SER A 37 -16.55 -4.02 -11.24
N ALA A 38 -16.53 -2.69 -11.16
CA ALA A 38 -15.95 -1.85 -12.21
C ALA A 38 -14.54 -1.38 -11.85
N ILE A 39 -13.56 -1.71 -12.68
CA ILE A 39 -12.19 -1.20 -12.59
C ILE A 39 -12.04 -0.10 -13.62
N LYS A 40 -11.83 1.14 -13.17
CA LYS A 40 -11.58 2.27 -14.06
C LYS A 40 -10.20 2.12 -14.70
N ALA A 41 -10.15 2.06 -16.02
CA ALA A 41 -8.91 2.02 -16.76
C ALA A 41 -8.21 3.38 -16.73
N TYR A 42 -6.89 3.36 -16.63
CA TYR A 42 -6.04 4.54 -16.68
C TYR A 42 -5.74 4.93 -18.15
N LYS A 43 -5.93 6.18 -18.50
CA LYS A 43 -5.61 6.71 -19.80
C LYS A 43 -4.11 7.02 -19.90
N VAL A 44 -3.44 6.47 -20.90
CA VAL A 44 -1.98 6.58 -21.03
C VAL A 44 -1.54 7.97 -21.49
N ASP A 45 -2.35 8.63 -22.35
CA ASP A 45 -2.08 9.98 -22.86
C ASP A 45 -3.36 10.82 -22.87
N ASP A 46 -3.49 11.74 -21.93
CA ASP A 46 -4.67 12.60 -21.79
C ASP A 46 -4.83 13.61 -22.91
N SER A 47 -3.77 13.93 -23.62
CA SER A 47 -3.79 14.88 -24.75
C SER A 47 -4.35 14.27 -26.03
N ASN A 48 -4.40 12.93 -26.13
CA ASN A 48 -4.85 12.20 -27.30
C ASN A 48 -6.27 11.64 -27.10
N PRO A 49 -7.28 12.07 -27.88
CA PRO A 49 -8.64 11.54 -27.80
C PRO A 49 -8.75 10.04 -28.13
N LYS A 50 -7.75 9.49 -28.82
CA LYS A 50 -7.64 8.06 -29.17
C LYS A 50 -6.53 7.36 -28.38
N SER A 51 -6.25 7.80 -27.16
CA SER A 51 -5.16 7.23 -26.38
C SER A 51 -5.44 5.79 -25.97
N SER A 52 -4.36 5.07 -25.66
CA SER A 52 -4.43 3.77 -25.04
C SER A 52 -4.87 3.86 -23.58
N TRP A 53 -5.52 2.81 -23.09
CA TRP A 53 -6.02 2.70 -21.74
C TRP A 53 -5.51 1.42 -21.11
N VAL A 54 -5.12 1.47 -19.86
CA VAL A 54 -4.53 0.34 -19.13
C VAL A 54 -5.30 0.07 -17.84
N ALA A 55 -5.55 -1.19 -17.54
CA ALA A 55 -6.11 -1.61 -16.26
C ALA A 55 -5.45 -2.89 -15.76
N LEU A 56 -5.20 -2.96 -14.47
CA LEU A 56 -4.81 -4.19 -13.79
C LEU A 56 -6.07 -4.91 -13.33
N VAL A 57 -6.25 -6.13 -13.81
CA VAL A 57 -7.44 -6.95 -13.57
C VAL A 57 -7.01 -8.28 -12.98
N ALA A 58 -7.74 -8.78 -11.99
CA ALA A 58 -7.47 -10.10 -11.45
C ALA A 58 -7.86 -11.21 -12.44
N PRO A 59 -7.21 -12.37 -12.37
CA PRO A 59 -7.61 -13.55 -13.13
C PRO A 59 -9.06 -13.94 -12.81
N ASN A 60 -9.80 -14.36 -13.81
CA ASN A 60 -11.18 -14.84 -13.65
C ASN A 60 -11.57 -15.82 -14.74
N ALA A 61 -12.58 -16.65 -14.44
CA ALA A 61 -13.22 -17.51 -15.44
C ALA A 61 -14.09 -16.69 -16.42
N GLU A 62 -14.35 -17.27 -17.59
CA GLU A 62 -15.24 -16.62 -18.56
C GLU A 62 -16.69 -16.52 -18.07
N ASP A 63 -17.38 -15.46 -18.47
CA ASP A 63 -18.81 -15.26 -18.27
C ASP A 63 -19.39 -14.49 -19.46
N ALA A 64 -20.08 -15.22 -20.33
CA ALA A 64 -20.63 -14.66 -21.58
C ALA A 64 -21.76 -13.63 -21.36
N ASN A 65 -22.39 -13.62 -20.19
CA ASN A 65 -23.58 -12.81 -19.92
C ASN A 65 -23.28 -11.49 -19.22
N LYS A 66 -22.11 -11.36 -18.64
CA LYS A 66 -21.73 -10.14 -17.90
C LYS A 66 -21.07 -9.11 -18.82
N ASP A 67 -21.22 -7.86 -18.44
CA ASP A 67 -20.49 -6.77 -19.07
C ASP A 67 -18.99 -6.94 -18.79
N PHE A 68 -18.20 -6.72 -19.83
CA PHE A 68 -16.74 -6.82 -19.75
C PHE A 68 -16.06 -5.45 -19.87
N ILE A 69 -16.27 -4.75 -20.98
CA ILE A 69 -15.70 -3.42 -21.21
C ILE A 69 -16.84 -2.43 -21.42
N CYS A 70 -16.94 -1.43 -20.55
CA CYS A 70 -17.86 -0.31 -20.73
C CYS A 70 -17.09 0.92 -21.13
N ILE A 71 -17.51 1.55 -22.23
CA ILE A 71 -16.87 2.68 -22.87
C ILE A 71 -17.82 3.86 -22.84
N SER A 72 -17.35 5.00 -22.32
CA SER A 72 -18.07 6.27 -22.36
C SER A 72 -17.47 7.17 -23.43
N VAL A 73 -18.27 7.55 -24.42
CA VAL A 73 -17.85 8.36 -25.57
C VAL A 73 -18.63 9.66 -25.62
N GLN A 74 -17.93 10.76 -25.79
CA GLN A 74 -18.52 12.08 -26.03
C GLN A 74 -18.28 12.52 -27.49
N GLU A 75 -19.28 13.01 -28.11
CA GLU A 75 -19.17 13.70 -29.43
C GLU A 75 -18.60 15.10 -29.17
N ASN A 76 -17.55 15.47 -29.87
CA ASN A 76 -16.87 16.77 -29.75
C ASN A 76 -16.28 17.07 -28.34
N GLY A 77 -16.06 16.04 -27.52
CA GLY A 77 -15.56 16.21 -26.15
C GLY A 77 -16.51 16.95 -25.19
N THR A 78 -17.74 17.21 -25.61
CA THR A 78 -18.78 17.93 -24.85
C THR A 78 -20.11 17.20 -24.98
N GLY A 79 -21.05 17.50 -24.11
CA GLY A 79 -22.38 16.90 -24.14
C GLY A 79 -22.51 15.63 -23.30
N THR A 80 -23.69 15.00 -23.37
CA THR A 80 -23.99 13.79 -22.61
C THR A 80 -23.23 12.59 -23.18
N PRO A 81 -22.39 11.89 -22.38
CA PRO A 81 -21.67 10.72 -22.85
C PRO A 81 -22.63 9.60 -23.26
N LYS A 82 -22.32 8.92 -24.36
CA LYS A 82 -22.97 7.67 -24.76
C LYS A 82 -22.16 6.50 -24.17
N ALA A 83 -22.84 5.58 -23.51
CA ALA A 83 -22.23 4.40 -22.93
C ALA A 83 -22.43 3.19 -23.85
N TYR A 84 -21.35 2.46 -24.11
CA TYR A 84 -21.34 1.19 -24.84
C TYR A 84 -20.83 0.10 -23.93
N SER A 85 -21.53 -1.03 -23.90
CA SER A 85 -21.10 -2.20 -23.13
C SER A 85 -20.77 -3.37 -24.06
N ILE A 86 -19.57 -3.90 -23.94
CA ILE A 86 -19.14 -5.13 -24.58
C ILE A 86 -19.33 -6.24 -23.57
N LYS A 87 -20.17 -7.21 -23.89
CA LYS A 87 -20.46 -8.37 -23.05
C LYS A 87 -19.50 -9.52 -23.34
N GLY A 88 -19.39 -10.40 -22.37
CA GLY A 88 -18.58 -11.59 -22.45
C GLY A 88 -17.20 -11.41 -21.80
N ILE A 89 -17.12 -11.64 -20.50
CA ILE A 89 -15.84 -11.66 -19.78
C ILE A 89 -15.07 -12.88 -20.26
N PRO A 90 -13.87 -12.75 -20.84
CA PRO A 90 -13.05 -13.87 -21.25
C PRO A 90 -12.40 -14.56 -20.05
N ASN A 91 -11.87 -15.75 -20.26
CA ASN A 91 -10.97 -16.37 -19.29
C ASN A 91 -9.66 -15.56 -19.25
N LEU A 92 -9.40 -14.92 -18.11
CA LEU A 92 -8.20 -14.12 -17.88
C LEU A 92 -7.25 -14.89 -16.97
N GLU A 93 -6.08 -15.22 -17.48
CA GLU A 93 -5.06 -16.00 -16.77
C GLU A 93 -4.08 -15.11 -16.03
N SER A 94 -3.54 -15.61 -14.93
CA SER A 94 -2.52 -14.91 -14.16
C SER A 94 -1.21 -14.79 -14.95
N GLY A 95 -0.53 -13.65 -14.84
CA GLY A 95 0.74 -13.42 -15.53
C GLY A 95 0.64 -13.13 -17.03
N MET A 96 -0.58 -12.92 -17.56
CA MET A 96 -0.80 -12.62 -18.97
C MET A 96 -1.16 -11.16 -19.18
N SER A 97 -0.73 -10.61 -20.32
CA SER A 97 -1.13 -9.29 -20.82
C SER A 97 -2.11 -9.46 -21.98
N TYR A 98 -3.26 -8.81 -21.87
CA TYR A 98 -4.33 -8.86 -22.87
C TYR A 98 -4.49 -7.47 -23.51
N THR A 99 -4.22 -7.35 -24.79
CA THR A 99 -4.40 -6.11 -25.55
C THR A 99 -5.63 -6.20 -26.42
N TYR A 100 -6.60 -5.32 -26.20
CA TYR A 100 -7.85 -5.22 -26.94
C TYR A 100 -7.83 -4.02 -27.90
N LYS A 101 -8.00 -4.27 -29.18
CA LYS A 101 -8.25 -3.21 -30.16
C LYS A 101 -9.75 -3.07 -30.38
N LEU A 102 -10.27 -1.88 -30.14
CA LEU A 102 -11.70 -1.59 -30.23
C LEU A 102 -12.01 -0.80 -31.48
N LYS A 103 -13.14 -1.13 -32.12
CA LYS A 103 -13.82 -0.27 -33.10
C LYS A 103 -15.10 0.27 -32.48
N ILE A 104 -15.23 1.58 -32.45
CA ILE A 104 -16.35 2.26 -31.82
C ILE A 104 -17.12 3.04 -32.93
N GLY A 105 -18.38 2.67 -33.13
CA GLY A 105 -19.31 3.35 -34.02
C GLY A 105 -20.43 4.03 -33.24
N LYS A 106 -21.30 4.73 -33.97
CA LYS A 106 -22.39 5.52 -33.37
C LYS A 106 -23.40 4.69 -32.60
N ASP A 107 -23.60 3.44 -33.05
CA ASP A 107 -24.62 2.53 -32.50
C ASP A 107 -24.04 1.30 -31.79
N LYS A 108 -22.75 1.06 -31.98
CA LYS A 108 -22.09 -0.14 -31.37
C LYS A 108 -20.60 0.06 -31.18
N ALA A 109 -20.07 -0.64 -30.18
CA ALA A 109 -18.63 -0.87 -30.01
C ALA A 109 -18.35 -2.37 -30.13
N ILE A 110 -17.26 -2.73 -30.80
CA ILE A 110 -16.83 -4.13 -30.97
C ILE A 110 -15.35 -4.29 -30.66
N ILE A 111 -14.96 -5.48 -30.26
CA ILE A 111 -13.55 -5.87 -30.20
C ILE A 111 -13.14 -6.28 -31.61
N ASP A 112 -12.17 -5.54 -32.17
CA ASP A 112 -11.63 -5.79 -33.52
C ASP A 112 -10.55 -6.87 -33.47
N ASN A 113 -9.70 -6.83 -32.46
CA ASN A 113 -8.62 -7.80 -32.26
C ASN A 113 -8.27 -7.95 -30.78
N VAL A 114 -7.80 -9.13 -30.41
CA VAL A 114 -7.23 -9.41 -29.09
C VAL A 114 -5.85 -10.02 -29.27
N THR A 115 -4.85 -9.46 -28.61
CA THR A 115 -3.51 -10.04 -28.55
C THR A 115 -3.24 -10.46 -27.10
N VAL A 116 -2.82 -11.69 -26.92
CA VAL A 116 -2.45 -12.25 -25.62
C VAL A 116 -0.97 -12.55 -25.64
N THR A 117 -0.24 -12.03 -24.67
CA THR A 117 1.19 -12.27 -24.51
C THR A 117 1.49 -12.59 -23.05
N ASP A 118 2.56 -13.34 -22.82
CA ASP A 118 3.09 -13.42 -21.48
C ASP A 118 3.40 -12.01 -20.98
N TRP A 119 3.12 -11.77 -19.70
CA TRP A 119 3.59 -10.56 -19.06
C TRP A 119 5.12 -10.59 -19.05
N LYS A 120 5.71 -10.07 -20.09
CA LYS A 120 7.14 -9.80 -20.10
C LYS A 120 7.36 -8.49 -19.36
N GLU A 121 8.43 -8.43 -18.57
CA GLU A 121 8.93 -7.16 -18.08
C GLU A 121 8.96 -6.17 -19.25
N GLY A 122 8.09 -5.17 -19.18
CA GLY A 122 8.05 -4.12 -20.19
C GLY A 122 9.41 -3.45 -20.23
N THR A 123 9.86 -3.03 -21.42
CA THR A 123 10.99 -2.10 -21.53
C THR A 123 10.73 -0.98 -20.55
N ALA A 124 11.62 -0.84 -19.56
CA ALA A 124 11.50 0.11 -18.49
C ALA A 124 11.13 1.49 -19.05
N ILE A 125 10.00 2.04 -18.57
CA ILE A 125 9.76 3.47 -18.74
C ILE A 125 10.98 4.14 -18.10
N PRO A 126 11.71 5.01 -18.79
CA PRO A 126 12.87 5.66 -18.21
C PRO A 126 12.47 6.33 -16.88
N GLY A 127 12.86 5.73 -15.75
CA GLY A 127 12.52 6.20 -14.40
C GLY A 127 11.56 5.34 -13.58
N GLY A 128 11.04 4.20 -14.09
CA GLY A 128 10.14 3.35 -13.34
C GLY A 128 10.35 1.85 -13.59
N GLU A 129 11.11 1.19 -12.74
CA GLU A 129 11.03 -0.25 -12.58
C GLU A 129 9.84 -0.58 -11.67
N ALA A 130 8.74 -1.04 -12.24
CA ALA A 130 7.69 -1.69 -11.48
C ALA A 130 8.03 -3.18 -11.36
N SER A 131 8.93 -3.52 -10.46
CA SER A 131 9.15 -4.91 -10.08
C SER A 131 8.02 -5.36 -9.15
N LEU A 132 7.50 -6.58 -9.37
CA LEU A 132 6.59 -7.20 -8.43
C LEU A 132 7.30 -7.31 -7.07
N VAL A 133 6.70 -6.77 -6.03
CA VAL A 133 7.26 -6.86 -4.68
C VAL A 133 6.95 -8.25 -4.13
N THR A 134 7.94 -9.13 -4.21
CA THR A 134 7.93 -10.50 -3.69
C THR A 134 8.88 -10.62 -2.51
N GLU A 135 8.78 -11.70 -1.75
CA GLU A 135 9.75 -12.01 -0.69
C GLU A 135 11.18 -12.05 -1.21
N GLU A 136 11.39 -12.65 -2.40
CA GLU A 136 12.70 -12.74 -3.03
C GLU A 136 13.22 -11.36 -3.43
N SER A 137 12.41 -10.55 -4.13
CA SER A 137 12.82 -9.19 -4.51
C SER A 137 13.12 -8.30 -3.30
N VAL A 138 12.40 -8.48 -2.19
CA VAL A 138 12.67 -7.79 -0.93
C VAL A 138 14.02 -8.25 -0.35
N ARG A 139 14.28 -9.57 -0.31
CA ARG A 139 15.55 -10.12 0.17
C ARG A 139 16.74 -9.61 -0.64
N GLU A 140 16.64 -9.67 -1.96
CA GLU A 140 17.68 -9.18 -2.89
C GLU A 140 17.94 -7.68 -2.70
N SER A 141 16.85 -6.88 -2.60
CA SER A 141 16.96 -5.43 -2.40
C SER A 141 17.65 -5.09 -1.09
N VAL A 142 17.26 -5.73 0.02
CA VAL A 142 17.92 -5.55 1.32
C VAL A 142 19.38 -5.96 1.24
N ALA A 143 19.68 -7.14 0.69
CA ALA A 143 21.03 -7.67 0.60
C ALA A 143 21.96 -6.76 -0.22
N LYS A 144 21.47 -6.22 -1.34
CA LYS A 144 22.20 -5.31 -2.22
C LYS A 144 22.48 -3.96 -1.57
N GLN A 145 21.49 -3.40 -0.86
CA GLN A 145 21.66 -2.11 -0.18
C GLN A 145 22.67 -2.20 0.96
N LEU A 146 22.68 -3.32 1.69
CA LEU A 146 23.65 -3.57 2.78
C LEU A 146 25.11 -3.72 2.31
N GLU A 147 25.36 -3.93 1.02
CA GLU A 147 26.72 -3.90 0.45
C GLU A 147 27.32 -2.48 0.44
N ASN A 148 26.45 -1.46 0.45
CA ASN A 148 26.85 -0.05 0.39
C ASN A 148 26.67 0.71 1.72
N GLY A 149 26.28 0.04 2.77
CA GLY A 149 26.06 0.65 4.10
C GLY A 149 24.90 0.02 4.86
N ASN A 150 24.47 0.71 5.91
CA ASN A 150 23.44 0.21 6.80
C ASN A 150 22.08 0.94 6.61
N ASP A 151 21.92 1.69 5.53
CA ASP A 151 20.66 2.34 5.18
C ASP A 151 19.89 1.47 4.19
N VAL A 152 18.69 1.08 4.55
CA VAL A 152 17.80 0.25 3.73
C VAL A 152 16.53 1.03 3.45
N GLU A 153 16.20 1.23 2.19
CA GLU A 153 14.95 1.83 1.75
C GLU A 153 14.16 0.85 0.87
N LEU A 154 12.91 0.58 1.25
CA LEU A 154 12.01 -0.31 0.52
C LEU A 154 10.68 0.39 0.26
N THR A 155 10.12 0.16 -0.92
CA THR A 155 8.73 0.49 -1.23
C THR A 155 7.91 -0.79 -1.20
N LEU A 156 6.97 -0.89 -0.27
CA LEU A 156 6.10 -2.04 -0.09
C LEU A 156 4.66 -1.70 -0.48
N PRO A 157 3.84 -2.71 -0.84
CA PRO A 157 2.41 -2.50 -1.04
C PRO A 157 1.73 -1.91 0.20
N SER A 158 0.65 -1.16 0.02
CA SER A 158 -0.08 -0.54 1.13
C SER A 158 -0.59 -1.55 2.16
N ASN A 159 -0.89 -2.76 1.72
CA ASN A 159 -1.35 -3.91 2.50
C ASN A 159 -0.30 -5.04 2.56
N ALA A 160 0.97 -4.67 2.68
CA ALA A 160 2.07 -5.64 2.72
C ALA A 160 1.80 -6.78 3.72
N SER A 161 1.96 -8.02 3.26
CA SER A 161 1.78 -9.21 4.09
C SER A 161 2.90 -9.37 5.11
N LEU A 162 2.67 -10.16 6.15
CA LEU A 162 3.71 -10.46 7.15
C LEU A 162 4.94 -11.13 6.52
N ASP A 163 4.74 -11.93 5.46
CA ASP A 163 5.83 -12.62 4.75
C ASP A 163 6.87 -11.65 4.18
N LEU A 164 6.45 -10.47 3.70
CA LEU A 164 7.38 -9.44 3.24
C LEU A 164 8.23 -8.87 4.39
N PHE A 165 7.66 -8.73 5.58
CA PHE A 165 8.41 -8.33 6.77
C PHE A 165 9.35 -9.43 7.26
N ASP A 166 8.94 -10.70 7.13
CA ASP A 166 9.79 -11.85 7.40
C ASP A 166 10.95 -11.94 6.40
N ALA A 167 10.72 -11.63 5.13
CA ALA A 167 11.76 -11.53 4.11
C ALA A 167 12.82 -10.48 4.48
N ILE A 168 12.43 -9.32 4.99
CA ILE A 168 13.35 -8.28 5.49
C ILE A 168 14.19 -8.85 6.64
N LYS A 169 13.55 -9.45 7.67
CA LYS A 169 14.24 -10.02 8.82
C LYS A 169 15.23 -11.11 8.42
N ASN A 170 14.81 -11.99 7.52
CA ASN A 170 15.67 -13.08 7.05
C ASN A 170 16.90 -12.54 6.28
N ALA A 171 16.72 -11.54 5.42
CA ALA A 171 17.84 -10.92 4.71
C ALA A 171 18.85 -10.27 5.65
N LEU A 172 18.38 -9.56 6.70
CA LEU A 172 19.25 -8.96 7.72
C LEU A 172 20.00 -10.01 8.52
N LYS A 173 19.31 -11.11 8.88
CA LYS A 173 19.91 -12.26 9.57
C LYS A 173 20.99 -12.93 8.71
N ASP A 174 20.69 -13.22 7.46
CA ASP A 174 21.60 -13.91 6.54
C ASP A 174 22.87 -13.10 6.27
N LYS A 175 22.77 -11.77 6.27
CA LYS A 175 23.91 -10.85 6.15
C LYS A 175 24.69 -10.68 7.48
N GLY A 176 24.24 -11.25 8.57
CA GLY A 176 24.91 -11.15 9.88
C GLY A 176 25.01 -9.72 10.40
N VAL A 177 24.00 -8.90 10.16
CA VAL A 177 24.01 -7.48 10.50
C VAL A 177 24.05 -7.28 12.01
N PRO A 178 24.90 -6.37 12.55
CA PRO A 178 24.96 -6.11 13.99
C PRO A 178 23.66 -5.51 14.55
N GLU A 179 23.45 -5.70 15.86
CA GLU A 179 22.33 -5.08 16.56
C GLU A 179 22.35 -3.55 16.47
N SER A 180 21.17 -2.96 16.39
CA SER A 180 20.95 -1.50 16.37
C SER A 180 21.84 -0.77 15.37
N SER A 181 22.09 -1.36 14.20
CA SER A 181 22.98 -0.77 13.17
C SER A 181 22.24 -0.30 11.92
N VAL A 182 21.06 -0.84 11.61
CA VAL A 182 20.34 -0.55 10.37
C VAL A 182 19.36 0.60 10.53
N ASN A 183 19.42 1.53 9.60
CA ASN A 183 18.36 2.52 9.40
C ASN A 183 17.44 2.01 8.28
N ILE A 184 16.17 1.78 8.59
CA ILE A 184 15.21 1.29 7.60
C ILE A 184 14.14 2.35 7.32
N THR A 185 13.84 2.53 6.02
CA THR A 185 12.72 3.33 5.55
C THR A 185 11.77 2.45 4.74
N LEU A 186 10.52 2.33 5.20
CA LEU A 186 9.47 1.59 4.50
C LEU A 186 8.44 2.56 3.94
N LYS A 187 8.44 2.75 2.62
CA LYS A 187 7.50 3.58 1.87
C LYS A 187 6.31 2.76 1.37
N GLY A 188 5.19 3.41 1.14
CA GLY A 188 3.97 2.84 0.57
C GLY A 188 3.13 2.04 1.57
N VAL A 189 3.73 1.39 2.56
CA VAL A 189 3.01 0.58 3.54
C VAL A 189 2.16 1.46 4.46
N MET A 190 0.86 1.18 4.53
CA MET A 190 -0.08 1.96 5.37
C MET A 190 -0.30 1.34 6.75
N ARG A 191 -0.03 0.05 6.88
CA ARG A 191 -0.23 -0.69 8.13
C ARG A 191 0.97 -1.56 8.43
N ILE A 192 1.56 -1.41 9.60
CA ILE A 192 2.58 -2.33 10.10
C ILE A 192 1.85 -3.46 10.81
N PRO A 193 1.90 -4.69 10.29
CA PRO A 193 1.08 -5.78 10.80
C PRO A 193 1.54 -6.25 12.18
N GLN A 194 0.65 -6.97 12.84
CA GLN A 194 0.90 -7.57 14.14
C GLN A 194 2.20 -8.38 14.12
N LYS A 195 3.08 -8.12 15.09
CA LYS A 195 4.37 -8.80 15.26
C LYS A 195 5.35 -8.69 14.10
N ALA A 196 5.19 -7.72 13.19
CA ALA A 196 6.06 -7.54 12.02
C ALA A 196 7.56 -7.57 12.36
N PHE A 197 7.94 -6.85 13.41
CA PHE A 197 9.32 -6.77 13.93
C PHE A 197 9.41 -7.07 15.43
N GLY A 198 8.31 -7.51 16.01
CA GLY A 198 8.18 -7.78 17.43
C GLY A 198 8.64 -9.17 17.83
N ASN A 199 8.69 -9.37 19.14
CA ASN A 199 9.12 -10.61 19.75
C ASN A 199 8.15 -11.75 19.40
N LEU A 200 8.66 -12.70 18.65
CA LEU A 200 8.19 -14.07 18.63
C LEU A 200 9.16 -14.90 19.50
N PRO A 201 8.79 -16.07 20.01
CA PRO A 201 9.63 -16.86 20.92
C PRO A 201 11.06 -17.11 20.46
N GLU A 202 11.39 -16.79 19.21
CA GLU A 202 12.68 -17.08 18.57
C GLU A 202 13.32 -15.91 17.81
N GLY A 203 12.83 -14.67 17.94
CA GLY A 203 13.45 -13.62 17.14
C GLY A 203 12.97 -12.20 17.38
N VAL A 204 13.60 -11.53 18.29
CA VAL A 204 13.62 -10.06 18.31
C VAL A 204 14.28 -9.60 17.03
N ALA A 205 13.79 -8.53 16.42
CA ALA A 205 14.45 -7.85 15.31
C ALA A 205 15.50 -6.87 15.88
N PRO A 206 16.72 -7.32 16.21
CA PRO A 206 17.68 -6.52 16.97
C PRO A 206 18.45 -5.54 16.07
N TRP A 207 18.18 -5.56 14.76
CA TRP A 207 19.03 -4.88 13.78
C TRP A 207 18.75 -3.40 13.63
N PHE A 208 17.53 -2.97 13.92
CA PHE A 208 17.12 -1.59 13.63
C PHE A 208 17.69 -0.61 14.66
N LYS A 209 18.28 0.48 14.14
CA LYS A 209 18.64 1.70 14.86
C LYS A 209 17.56 2.75 14.66
N VAL A 210 17.28 3.09 13.41
CA VAL A 210 16.26 4.08 13.05
C VAL A 210 15.23 3.45 12.13
N VAL A 211 13.95 3.67 12.45
CA VAL A 211 12.82 3.23 11.62
C VAL A 211 12.07 4.45 11.10
N ARG A 212 11.85 4.53 9.79
CA ARG A 212 11.06 5.57 9.13
C ARG A 212 9.90 4.97 8.36
N LEU A 213 8.69 5.41 8.69
CA LEU A 213 7.43 4.94 8.14
C LEU A 213 6.63 6.13 7.61
N PRO A 214 7.01 6.71 6.47
CA PRO A 214 6.42 7.98 5.99
C PRO A 214 4.94 7.87 5.65
N ASP A 215 4.44 6.67 5.34
CA ASP A 215 3.08 6.46 4.86
C ASP A 215 2.19 5.66 5.83
N ALA A 216 2.77 5.00 6.85
CA ALA A 216 2.01 4.21 7.79
C ALA A 216 1.00 5.03 8.59
N THR A 217 -0.22 4.51 8.71
CA THR A 217 -1.31 5.11 9.47
C THR A 217 -1.65 4.31 10.73
N ILE A 218 -1.33 3.00 10.72
CA ILE A 218 -1.60 2.08 11.83
C ILE A 218 -0.37 1.25 12.15
N ILE A 219 -0.07 1.11 13.43
CA ILE A 219 0.93 0.17 13.96
C ILE A 219 0.18 -0.83 14.84
N ASP A 220 0.16 -2.11 14.42
CA ASP A 220 -0.60 -3.16 15.08
C ASP A 220 0.04 -3.68 16.36
N ASP A 221 -0.68 -4.60 17.01
CA ASP A 221 -0.29 -5.23 18.26
C ASP A 221 1.09 -5.85 18.17
N TYR A 222 1.93 -5.56 19.15
CA TYR A 222 3.27 -6.14 19.26
C TYR A 222 4.19 -5.89 18.06
N ALA A 223 3.87 -4.96 17.16
CA ALA A 223 4.57 -4.77 15.87
C ALA A 223 6.10 -4.61 16.01
N PHE A 224 6.55 -3.95 17.07
CA PHE A 224 7.97 -3.72 17.40
C PHE A 224 8.35 -4.22 18.79
N GLN A 225 7.53 -5.04 19.44
CA GLN A 225 7.81 -5.48 20.80
C GLN A 225 9.21 -6.07 20.93
N GLY A 226 9.97 -5.62 21.93
CA GLY A 226 11.32 -6.10 22.22
C GLY A 226 12.38 -5.68 21.20
N SER A 227 12.05 -4.85 20.21
CA SER A 227 13.00 -4.34 19.23
C SER A 227 14.05 -3.45 19.88
N THR A 228 15.26 -3.43 19.31
CA THR A 228 16.39 -2.62 19.79
C THR A 228 16.49 -1.24 19.12
N LEU A 229 15.45 -0.83 18.40
CA LEU A 229 15.43 0.49 17.75
C LEU A 229 15.60 1.64 18.77
N THR A 230 16.31 2.69 18.34
CA THR A 230 16.53 3.88 19.15
C THR A 230 15.63 5.04 18.75
N GLU A 231 15.18 5.07 17.51
CA GLU A 231 14.38 6.16 16.96
C GLU A 231 13.31 5.64 16.00
N ILE A 232 12.11 6.22 16.08
CA ILE A 232 11.05 5.97 15.11
C ILE A 232 10.41 7.28 14.64
N TYR A 233 10.23 7.41 13.32
CA TYR A 233 9.60 8.51 12.63
C TYR A 233 8.45 7.99 11.77
N ALA A 234 7.23 8.25 12.21
CA ALA A 234 6.01 7.79 11.55
C ALA A 234 4.93 8.90 11.56
N PRO A 235 5.14 9.98 10.80
CA PRO A 235 4.38 11.23 10.95
C PRO A 235 2.90 11.12 10.58
N LYS A 236 2.49 10.08 9.84
CA LYS A 236 1.10 9.85 9.44
C LYS A 236 0.37 8.84 10.32
N VAL A 237 1.06 8.16 11.23
CA VAL A 237 0.43 7.19 12.14
C VAL A 237 -0.62 7.89 12.99
N GLU A 238 -1.84 7.36 12.96
CA GLU A 238 -3.00 7.82 13.72
C GLU A 238 -3.32 6.89 14.89
N GLU A 239 -2.97 5.60 14.76
CA GLU A 239 -3.33 4.56 15.69
C GLU A 239 -2.15 3.67 16.05
N ILE A 240 -1.90 3.52 17.36
CA ILE A 240 -0.86 2.65 17.92
C ILE A 240 -1.56 1.62 18.81
N LYS A 241 -1.44 0.36 18.44
CA LYS A 241 -2.14 -0.74 19.06
C LYS A 241 -1.45 -1.27 20.30
N PHE A 242 -2.10 -2.24 20.95
CA PHE A 242 -1.67 -2.88 22.18
C PHE A 242 -0.23 -3.37 22.10
N ARG A 243 0.61 -2.96 23.06
CA ARG A 243 2.01 -3.36 23.19
C ARG A 243 2.88 -3.19 21.95
N ALA A 244 2.51 -2.30 21.04
CA ALA A 244 3.21 -2.12 19.76
C ALA A 244 4.72 -1.91 19.91
N PHE A 245 5.17 -1.21 20.97
CA PHE A 245 6.57 -0.93 21.30
C PHE A 245 6.95 -1.42 22.70
N SER A 246 6.15 -2.30 23.31
CA SER A 246 6.49 -2.84 24.63
C SER A 246 7.89 -3.44 24.65
N GLN A 247 8.66 -3.19 25.70
CA GLN A 247 10.04 -3.68 25.86
C GLN A 247 11.05 -3.19 24.81
N CYS A 248 10.77 -2.07 24.13
CA CYS A 248 11.77 -1.39 23.30
C CYS A 248 12.72 -0.59 24.21
N GLU A 249 13.59 -1.28 24.92
CA GLU A 249 14.39 -0.70 26.01
C GLU A 249 15.35 0.40 25.57
N LYS A 250 15.75 0.42 24.26
CA LYS A 250 16.67 1.40 23.68
C LYS A 250 15.95 2.57 23.01
N LEU A 251 14.61 2.54 22.89
CA LEU A 251 13.83 3.56 22.21
C LEU A 251 13.90 4.89 22.97
N GLY A 252 14.47 5.90 22.32
CA GLY A 252 14.63 7.26 22.85
C GLY A 252 13.73 8.29 22.16
N ILE A 253 13.61 8.20 20.83
CA ILE A 253 12.87 9.19 20.03
C ILE A 253 11.65 8.54 19.35
N VAL A 254 10.49 9.14 19.58
CA VAL A 254 9.22 8.79 18.93
C VAL A 254 8.63 10.05 18.29
N ASP A 255 8.52 10.08 16.98
CA ASP A 255 7.89 11.19 16.24
C ASP A 255 6.69 10.68 15.42
N MET A 256 5.48 10.79 16.01
CA MET A 256 4.21 10.33 15.44
C MET A 256 3.13 11.43 15.59
N ARG A 257 3.33 12.54 14.93
CA ARG A 257 2.57 13.80 15.11
C ARG A 257 1.08 13.73 14.82
N LYS A 258 0.59 12.66 14.21
CA LYS A 258 -0.84 12.42 14.00
C LYS A 258 -1.43 11.36 14.93
N ALA A 259 -0.60 10.67 15.73
CA ALA A 259 -1.08 9.64 16.62
C ALA A 259 -2.09 10.24 17.62
N SER A 260 -3.33 9.77 17.52
CA SER A 260 -4.45 10.23 18.33
C SER A 260 -5.12 9.12 19.12
N ARG A 261 -4.90 7.87 18.75
CA ARG A 261 -5.37 6.67 19.46
C ARG A 261 -4.18 5.80 19.83
N ILE A 262 -3.95 5.64 21.12
CA ILE A 262 -2.84 4.86 21.65
C ILE A 262 -3.39 3.87 22.68
N GLU A 263 -3.26 2.59 22.40
CA GLU A 263 -3.74 1.55 23.28
C GLU A 263 -2.84 1.33 24.50
N CYS A 264 -3.36 0.60 25.50
CA CYS A 264 -2.64 0.34 26.72
C CYS A 264 -1.33 -0.43 26.48
N LEU A 265 -0.32 -0.18 27.33
CA LEU A 265 0.99 -0.80 27.28
C LEU A 265 1.77 -0.59 25.98
N ALA A 266 1.32 0.33 25.10
CA ALA A 266 1.95 0.54 23.80
C ALA A 266 3.47 0.79 23.90
N PHE A 267 3.93 1.48 24.93
CA PHE A 267 5.34 1.78 25.21
C PHE A 267 5.78 1.22 26.60
N GLU A 268 5.20 0.11 27.02
CA GLU A 268 5.58 -0.55 28.29
C GLU A 268 7.09 -0.85 28.32
N LYS A 269 7.76 -0.52 29.41
CA LYS A 269 9.20 -0.76 29.61
C LYS A 269 10.13 -0.15 28.56
N CYS A 270 9.74 0.95 27.93
CA CYS A 270 10.64 1.75 27.11
C CYS A 270 11.50 2.64 28.03
N ASN A 271 12.65 2.13 28.43
CA ASN A 271 13.43 2.68 29.55
C ASN A 271 14.27 3.92 29.19
N LEU A 272 14.42 4.25 27.92
CA LEU A 272 15.25 5.36 27.44
C LEU A 272 14.47 6.43 26.66
N LEU A 273 13.12 6.46 26.79
CA LEU A 273 12.31 7.47 26.14
C LEU A 273 12.72 8.87 26.60
N ASP A 274 13.20 9.67 25.65
CA ASP A 274 13.66 11.05 25.87
C ASP A 274 12.71 12.04 25.21
N ARG A 275 12.40 11.81 23.95
CA ARG A 275 11.56 12.71 23.15
C ARG A 275 10.40 11.99 22.50
N VAL A 276 9.18 12.40 22.85
CA VAL A 276 7.94 11.81 22.34
C VAL A 276 7.04 12.88 21.78
N ARG A 277 6.63 12.73 20.51
CA ARG A 277 5.72 13.65 19.81
C ARG A 277 4.51 12.90 19.29
N PHE A 278 3.35 13.24 19.81
CA PHE A 278 2.06 12.71 19.36
C PHE A 278 1.17 13.81 18.81
N GLY A 279 0.05 13.42 18.19
CA GLY A 279 -1.05 14.29 17.82
C GLY A 279 -1.92 14.69 19.01
N ALA A 280 -3.04 15.34 18.73
CA ALA A 280 -4.06 15.59 19.75
C ALA A 280 -4.73 14.26 20.14
N LEU A 281 -4.40 13.75 21.31
CA LEU A 281 -4.88 12.45 21.78
C LEU A 281 -6.41 12.48 21.97
N SER A 282 -7.12 11.60 21.27
CA SER A 282 -8.56 11.38 21.37
C SER A 282 -8.91 10.14 22.19
N SER A 283 -8.02 9.16 22.23
CA SER A 283 -8.16 7.95 23.03
C SER A 283 -6.78 7.49 23.50
N VAL A 284 -6.65 7.32 24.79
CA VAL A 284 -5.39 6.89 25.43
C VAL A 284 -5.71 5.70 26.30
N GLY A 285 -4.96 4.62 26.14
CA GLY A 285 -4.97 3.37 26.85
C GLY A 285 -6.00 3.26 27.95
N LEU A 286 -7.25 2.97 27.57
CA LEU A 286 -8.29 2.84 28.56
C LEU A 286 -7.96 1.67 29.44
N LEU A 287 -7.89 1.91 30.73
CA LEU A 287 -7.92 0.86 31.74
C LEU A 287 -9.14 -0.01 31.45
N GLN A 288 -8.90 -1.16 30.85
CA GLN A 288 -9.96 -2.15 30.82
C GLN A 288 -10.25 -2.55 32.28
N GLU A 289 -11.48 -2.97 32.55
CA GLU A 289 -11.96 -3.36 33.89
C GLU A 289 -11.05 -4.35 34.63
N ASN A 290 -10.04 -4.89 33.96
CA ASN A 290 -9.04 -5.84 34.45
C ASN A 290 -7.68 -5.21 34.84
N GLY A 291 -7.57 -3.89 35.00
CA GLY A 291 -6.36 -3.26 35.52
C GLY A 291 -5.15 -3.25 34.59
N MET A 292 -5.34 -3.27 33.25
CA MET A 292 -4.23 -3.09 32.32
C MET A 292 -3.64 -1.69 32.43
N GLY A 293 -2.32 -1.60 32.46
CA GLY A 293 -1.56 -0.39 32.74
C GLY A 293 -1.62 0.69 31.67
N GLY A 294 -1.06 1.85 31.99
CA GLY A 294 -0.98 3.00 31.10
C GLY A 294 -0.09 2.76 29.88
N ILE A 295 -0.09 3.71 28.94
CA ILE A 295 0.69 3.58 27.70
C ILE A 295 2.22 3.49 27.94
N PHE A 296 2.72 4.12 29.02
CA PHE A 296 4.14 4.15 29.45
C PHE A 296 4.39 3.31 30.70
N GLU A 297 3.66 2.22 30.88
CA GLU A 297 3.76 1.38 32.07
C GLU A 297 5.19 0.87 32.26
N ASN A 298 5.70 0.95 33.51
CA ASN A 298 7.03 0.51 33.88
C ASN A 298 8.21 1.13 33.09
N CYS A 299 8.05 2.32 32.51
CA CYS A 299 9.16 3.09 31.98
C CYS A 299 10.01 3.62 33.14
N LYS A 300 11.35 3.52 33.02
CA LYS A 300 12.29 3.88 34.10
C LYS A 300 12.75 5.34 34.03
N THR A 301 12.59 5.98 32.89
CA THR A 301 13.03 7.36 32.64
C THR A 301 11.85 8.31 32.62
N GLU A 302 12.08 9.53 33.12
CA GLU A 302 11.17 10.64 32.87
C GLU A 302 11.29 11.04 31.40
N ILE A 303 10.15 11.16 30.70
CA ILE A 303 10.14 11.68 29.33
C ILE A 303 10.46 13.15 29.39
N ILE A 304 11.60 13.56 28.82
CA ILE A 304 12.14 14.93 28.92
C ILE A 304 11.36 15.89 28.02
N ASP A 305 10.90 15.43 26.85
CA ASP A 305 10.15 16.25 25.89
C ASP A 305 8.92 15.50 25.38
N LEU A 306 7.78 15.72 25.99
CA LEU A 306 6.48 15.22 25.53
C LEU A 306 5.72 16.34 24.83
N THR A 307 5.64 16.29 23.52
CA THR A 307 4.88 17.25 22.70
C THR A 307 3.57 16.62 22.21
N LEU A 308 2.47 17.25 22.56
CA LEU A 308 1.13 16.94 22.04
C LEU A 308 0.69 18.07 21.11
N SER A 309 0.28 17.74 19.88
CA SER A 309 -0.31 18.74 18.99
C SER A 309 -1.64 19.21 19.55
N SER A 310 -1.81 20.50 19.77
CA SER A 310 -3.12 21.04 20.13
C SER A 310 -4.12 20.82 19.00
N ARG A 311 -5.38 20.49 19.32
CA ARG A 311 -6.48 20.62 18.35
C ARG A 311 -6.51 22.10 17.94
N GLN A 312 -6.23 22.41 16.67
CA GLN A 312 -6.64 23.69 16.13
C GLN A 312 -8.17 23.71 16.18
N SER A 313 -8.71 24.55 17.07
CA SER A 313 -10.12 24.87 17.04
C SER A 313 -10.37 25.55 15.70
N MET A 314 -11.01 24.87 14.77
CA MET A 314 -11.67 25.53 13.67
C MET A 314 -12.82 26.33 14.27
N MET A 315 -12.63 27.63 14.37
CA MET A 315 -13.72 28.59 14.42
C MET A 315 -14.20 28.86 13.00
#